data_f7d567e75d7bb347e4d85456e877057f
#
_entry.id   f7d567e75d7bb347e4d85456e877057f
#
_cell.length_a   1.000
_cell.length_b   1.000
_cell.length_c   1.000
_cell.angle_alpha   90.00
_cell.angle_beta   90.00
_cell.angle_gamma   90.00
#
_symmetry.space_group_name_H-M   'P 1'
#
loop_
_entity.id
_entity.type
_entity.pdbx_description
1 polymer ?
#
loop_
_entity_poly.entity_id
_entity_poly.type
_entity_poly.pdbx_seq_one_letter_code
_entity_poly.pdbx_strand_id
1 'polypeptide(L)'
;MSTEAIPAEKPKRNYNALFGLTLLALLVLLWVILSLSTSSFASANNISNLLRQGSMIAILAVGQTFVIITGGIDLSVGAVVGFATVIAAMLINAGVPVFVAILLTLLVGVAIGLFHGFGIVKMGLPPFIITLATLTSLRGIGLLMTNGNSISINNDAFQEFSRNSFLGVPNLFWMVLLVGIPAYVFLHHSRW
;
A
#
# COMPACT_ATOMS: atom_id res chain seq x y z
N MET A 1 -11.73 -18.15 -63.22
CA MET A 1 -11.07 -17.81 -61.92
C MET A 1 -11.94 -16.75 -61.28
N SER A 2 -12.80 -17.16 -60.35
CA SER A 2 -13.66 -16.27 -59.56
C SER A 2 -12.88 -15.75 -58.39
N THR A 3 -12.55 -14.47 -58.36
CA THR A 3 -11.95 -13.76 -57.24
C THR A 3 -12.99 -13.64 -56.13
N GLU A 4 -12.91 -14.52 -55.15
CA GLU A 4 -13.71 -14.45 -53.93
C GLU A 4 -13.28 -13.20 -53.14
N ALA A 5 -14.19 -12.23 -52.99
CA ALA A 5 -13.95 -11.01 -52.25
C ALA A 5 -13.79 -11.34 -50.77
N ILE A 6 -12.66 -11.04 -50.15
CA ILE A 6 -12.42 -11.18 -48.71
C ILE A 6 -13.39 -10.25 -47.98
N PRO A 7 -14.24 -10.77 -47.06
CA PRO A 7 -15.17 -9.94 -46.33
C PRO A 7 -14.41 -8.92 -45.46
N ALA A 8 -14.78 -7.65 -45.56
CA ALA A 8 -14.20 -6.59 -44.74
C ALA A 8 -14.37 -6.91 -43.24
N GLU A 9 -13.28 -6.98 -42.53
CA GLU A 9 -13.25 -7.24 -41.08
C GLU A 9 -14.00 -6.09 -40.37
N LYS A 10 -15.08 -6.42 -39.69
CA LYS A 10 -15.85 -5.43 -38.91
C LYS A 10 -14.94 -4.80 -37.84
N PRO A 11 -15.00 -3.47 -37.63
CA PRO A 11 -14.16 -2.81 -36.64
C PRO A 11 -14.39 -3.45 -35.27
N LYS A 12 -13.30 -3.96 -34.66
CA LYS A 12 -13.33 -4.54 -33.30
C LYS A 12 -13.78 -3.45 -32.34
N ARG A 13 -15.00 -3.57 -31.85
CA ARG A 13 -15.56 -2.66 -30.85
C ARG A 13 -14.69 -2.69 -29.61
N ASN A 14 -14.17 -1.53 -29.17
CA ASN A 14 -13.26 -1.41 -28.04
C ASN A 14 -14.03 -1.65 -26.71
N TYR A 15 -14.39 -2.91 -26.45
CA TYR A 15 -15.13 -3.32 -25.25
C TYR A 15 -14.40 -2.92 -23.95
N ASN A 16 -13.05 -2.89 -23.97
CA ASN A 16 -12.26 -2.50 -22.82
C ASN A 16 -12.44 -1.02 -22.45
N ALA A 17 -12.53 -0.13 -23.44
CA ALA A 17 -12.78 1.29 -23.19
C ALA A 17 -14.21 1.52 -22.67
N LEU A 18 -15.19 0.82 -23.27
CA LEU A 18 -16.59 0.90 -22.84
C LEU A 18 -16.76 0.38 -21.40
N PHE A 19 -16.12 -0.74 -21.07
CA PHE A 19 -16.13 -1.31 -19.73
C PHE A 19 -15.51 -0.36 -18.70
N GLY A 20 -14.35 0.26 -19.02
CA GLY A 20 -13.71 1.26 -18.16
C GLY A 20 -14.60 2.49 -17.92
N LEU A 21 -15.26 3.00 -18.96
CA LEU A 21 -16.19 4.12 -18.85
C LEU A 21 -17.41 3.76 -18.00
N THR A 22 -17.93 2.54 -18.12
CA THR A 22 -19.06 2.07 -17.30
C THR A 22 -18.69 2.01 -15.82
N LEU A 23 -17.50 1.48 -15.48
CA LEU A 23 -17.03 1.44 -14.10
C LEU A 23 -16.83 2.85 -13.53
N LEU A 24 -16.25 3.75 -14.31
CA LEU A 24 -16.07 5.15 -13.90
C LEU A 24 -17.43 5.83 -13.68
N ALA A 25 -18.37 5.63 -14.58
CA ALA A 25 -19.74 6.19 -14.47
C ALA A 25 -20.46 5.66 -13.22
N LEU A 26 -20.35 4.37 -12.91
CA LEU A 26 -20.89 3.77 -11.68
C LEU A 26 -20.24 4.36 -10.42
N LEU A 27 -18.94 4.55 -10.42
CA LEU A 27 -18.22 5.15 -9.30
C LEU A 27 -18.66 6.60 -9.08
N VAL A 28 -18.76 7.40 -10.15
CA VAL A 28 -19.22 8.80 -10.07
C VAL A 28 -20.68 8.84 -9.60
N LEU A 29 -21.55 7.97 -10.14
CA LEU A 29 -22.94 7.87 -9.72
C LEU A 29 -23.05 7.55 -8.23
N LEU A 30 -22.29 6.57 -7.74
CA LEU A 30 -22.25 6.21 -6.34
C LEU A 30 -21.80 7.39 -5.46
N TRP A 31 -20.76 8.11 -5.90
CA TRP A 31 -20.26 9.30 -5.22
C TRP A 31 -21.34 10.39 -5.10
N VAL A 32 -22.06 10.65 -6.19
CA VAL A 32 -23.16 11.63 -6.21
C VAL A 32 -24.28 11.19 -5.28
N ILE A 33 -24.73 9.93 -5.37
CA ILE A 33 -25.80 9.41 -4.51
C ILE A 33 -25.42 9.54 -3.04
N LEU A 34 -24.22 9.13 -2.64
CA LEU A 34 -23.75 9.21 -1.26
C LEU A 34 -23.61 10.66 -0.78
N SER A 35 -23.14 11.56 -1.65
CA SER A 35 -23.02 12.99 -1.31
C SER A 35 -24.38 13.66 -1.09
N LEU A 36 -25.41 13.25 -1.82
CA LEU A 36 -26.77 13.76 -1.66
C LEU A 36 -27.52 13.11 -0.51
N SER A 37 -27.21 11.84 -0.21
CA SER A 37 -27.89 11.07 0.85
C SER A 37 -27.35 11.37 2.24
N THR A 38 -26.10 11.82 2.38
CA THR A 38 -25.45 11.98 3.68
C THR A 38 -24.56 13.23 3.67
N SER A 39 -24.88 14.19 4.54
CA SER A 39 -24.10 15.44 4.69
C SER A 39 -22.63 15.19 5.12
N SER A 40 -22.37 14.08 5.79
CA SER A 40 -21.03 13.71 6.25
C SER A 40 -20.14 13.17 5.13
N PHE A 41 -20.70 12.63 4.04
CA PHE A 41 -19.92 11.94 2.99
C PHE A 41 -18.94 12.88 2.28
N ALA A 42 -19.41 14.05 1.83
CA ALA A 42 -18.61 15.07 1.17
C ALA A 42 -17.96 16.07 2.15
N SER A 43 -18.00 15.79 3.46
CA SER A 43 -17.38 16.68 4.46
C SER A 43 -15.85 16.67 4.35
N ALA A 44 -15.23 17.82 4.69
CA ALA A 44 -13.77 17.96 4.70
C ALA A 44 -13.09 16.89 5.58
N ASN A 45 -13.71 16.53 6.72
CA ASN A 45 -13.21 15.50 7.60
C ASN A 45 -13.20 14.11 6.94
N ASN A 46 -14.29 13.73 6.26
CA ASN A 46 -14.36 12.45 5.57
C ASN A 46 -13.38 12.39 4.38
N ILE A 47 -13.29 13.44 3.58
CA ILE A 47 -12.31 13.53 2.50
C ILE A 47 -10.88 13.41 3.05
N SER A 48 -10.57 14.10 4.13
CA SER A 48 -9.27 14.00 4.80
C SER A 48 -8.97 12.58 5.28
N ASN A 49 -9.97 11.88 5.85
CA ASN A 49 -9.83 10.50 6.29
C ASN A 49 -9.63 9.53 5.11
N LEU A 50 -10.35 9.73 4.00
CA LEU A 50 -10.15 8.95 2.77
C LEU A 50 -8.74 9.15 2.20
N LEU A 51 -8.24 10.39 2.20
CA LEU A 51 -6.87 10.67 1.77
C LEU A 51 -5.83 10.01 2.68
N ARG A 52 -6.02 10.02 4.00
CA ARG A 52 -5.12 9.32 4.94
C ARG A 52 -5.08 7.82 4.70
N GLN A 53 -6.25 7.17 4.61
CA GLN A 53 -6.36 5.73 4.35
C GLN A 53 -5.80 5.37 2.98
N GLY A 54 -6.16 6.12 1.95
CA GLY A 54 -5.64 5.95 0.59
C GLY A 54 -4.12 6.11 0.51
N SER A 55 -3.55 7.04 1.28
CA SER A 55 -2.10 7.24 1.36
C SER A 55 -1.36 6.02 1.89
N MET A 56 -1.87 5.39 2.94
CA MET A 56 -1.26 4.16 3.46
C MET A 56 -1.28 3.04 2.43
N ILE A 57 -2.42 2.84 1.77
CA ILE A 57 -2.57 1.84 0.71
C ILE A 57 -1.67 2.15 -0.48
N ALA A 58 -1.54 3.42 -0.87
CA ALA A 58 -0.70 3.85 -1.98
C ALA A 58 0.79 3.55 -1.73
N ILE A 59 1.31 3.80 -0.53
CA ILE A 59 2.70 3.46 -0.17
C ILE A 59 2.91 1.94 -0.28
N LEU A 60 1.96 1.13 0.22
CA LEU A 60 2.04 -0.32 0.10
C LEU A 60 1.99 -0.78 -1.36
N ALA A 61 1.13 -0.16 -2.18
CA ALA A 61 1.03 -0.46 -3.60
C ALA A 61 2.33 -0.14 -4.36
N VAL A 62 3.03 0.94 -4.01
CA VAL A 62 4.37 1.22 -4.54
C VAL A 62 5.34 0.08 -4.24
N GLY A 63 5.39 -0.40 -3.00
CA GLY A 63 6.22 -1.55 -2.62
C GLY A 63 5.85 -2.82 -3.38
N GLN A 64 4.55 -3.14 -3.46
CA GLN A 64 4.04 -4.30 -4.19
C GLN A 64 4.34 -4.24 -5.70
N THR A 65 4.42 -3.05 -6.28
CA THR A 65 4.77 -2.90 -7.69
C THR A 65 6.15 -3.50 -7.99
N PHE A 66 7.14 -3.28 -7.11
CA PHE A 66 8.47 -3.88 -7.27
C PHE A 66 8.42 -5.41 -7.21
N VAL A 67 7.64 -5.97 -6.29
CA VAL A 67 7.47 -7.43 -6.18
C VAL A 67 6.81 -8.01 -7.42
N ILE A 68 5.75 -7.38 -7.92
CA ILE A 68 5.00 -7.85 -9.09
C ILE A 68 5.86 -7.79 -10.36
N ILE A 69 6.65 -6.74 -10.55
CA ILE A 69 7.54 -6.59 -11.72
C ILE A 69 8.59 -7.71 -11.76
N THR A 70 9.07 -8.17 -10.59
CA THR A 70 10.00 -9.31 -10.52
C THR A 70 9.31 -10.68 -10.65
N GLY A 71 8.00 -10.72 -10.91
CA GLY A 71 7.22 -11.96 -11.02
C GLY A 71 6.92 -12.62 -9.67
N GLY A 72 7.19 -11.94 -8.56
CA GLY A 72 6.92 -12.44 -7.21
C GLY A 72 5.48 -12.19 -6.76
N ILE A 73 5.07 -12.93 -5.72
CA ILE A 73 3.85 -12.69 -4.96
C ILE A 73 4.25 -12.56 -3.49
N ASP A 74 3.99 -11.39 -2.89
CA ASP A 74 4.21 -11.17 -1.46
C ASP A 74 2.88 -11.08 -0.72
N LEU A 75 2.59 -12.14 0.06
CA LEU A 75 1.40 -12.21 0.90
C LEU A 75 1.64 -11.63 2.30
N SER A 76 2.90 -11.35 2.65
CA SER A 76 3.28 -10.92 4.01
C SER A 76 3.08 -9.44 4.28
N VAL A 77 2.90 -8.62 3.25
CA VAL A 77 2.92 -7.16 3.34
C VAL A 77 2.05 -6.59 4.47
N GLY A 78 0.82 -7.10 4.63
CA GLY A 78 -0.07 -6.67 5.70
C GLY A 78 0.44 -7.06 7.10
N ALA A 79 1.05 -8.24 7.23
CA ALA A 79 1.63 -8.69 8.50
C ALA A 79 2.92 -7.93 8.84
N VAL A 80 3.74 -7.62 7.83
CA VAL A 80 4.94 -6.78 8.00
C VAL A 80 4.55 -5.39 8.51
N VAL A 81 3.53 -4.76 7.93
CA VAL A 81 3.03 -3.46 8.40
C VAL A 81 2.49 -3.55 9.83
N GLY A 82 1.66 -4.56 10.14
CA GLY A 82 1.15 -4.76 11.49
C GLY A 82 2.27 -4.97 12.51
N PHE A 83 3.24 -5.82 12.19
CA PHE A 83 4.39 -6.07 13.05
C PHE A 83 5.29 -4.83 13.22
N ALA A 84 5.56 -4.10 12.12
CA ALA A 84 6.29 -2.85 12.14
C ALA A 84 5.60 -1.80 13.03
N THR A 85 4.27 -1.73 12.99
CA THR A 85 3.48 -0.83 13.86
C THR A 85 3.64 -1.20 15.33
N VAL A 86 3.63 -2.50 15.67
CA VAL A 86 3.88 -2.96 17.06
C VAL A 86 5.28 -2.57 17.52
N ILE A 87 6.32 -2.81 16.71
CA ILE A 87 7.70 -2.43 17.03
C ILE A 87 7.82 -0.92 17.25
N ALA A 88 7.30 -0.11 16.32
CA ALA A 88 7.33 1.35 16.44
C ALA A 88 6.65 1.83 17.72
N ALA A 89 5.44 1.30 18.02
CA ALA A 89 4.69 1.67 19.21
C ALA A 89 5.44 1.30 20.50
N MET A 90 6.03 0.11 20.57
CA MET A 90 6.80 -0.32 21.74
C MET A 90 8.04 0.53 21.94
N LEU A 91 8.79 0.85 20.89
CA LEU A 91 9.99 1.69 20.96
C LEU A 91 9.63 3.11 21.44
N ILE A 92 8.62 3.72 20.83
CA ILE A 92 8.20 5.08 21.22
C ILE A 92 7.69 5.13 22.66
N ASN A 93 6.88 4.15 23.05
CA ASN A 93 6.36 4.06 24.43
C ASN A 93 7.44 3.75 25.47
N ALA A 94 8.56 3.11 25.06
CA ALA A 94 9.75 2.92 25.87
C ALA A 94 10.64 4.18 25.97
N GLY A 95 10.23 5.30 25.39
CA GLY A 95 10.96 6.57 25.42
C GLY A 95 12.03 6.73 24.35
N VAL A 96 12.11 5.83 23.38
CA VAL A 96 13.01 6.00 22.23
C VAL A 96 12.56 7.19 21.39
N PRO A 97 13.46 8.11 21.01
CA PRO A 97 13.11 9.24 20.15
C PRO A 97 12.40 8.77 18.87
N VAL A 98 11.31 9.44 18.49
CA VAL A 98 10.44 9.02 17.37
C VAL A 98 11.24 8.75 16.09
N PHE A 99 12.19 9.64 15.75
CA PHE A 99 13.03 9.46 14.56
C PHE A 99 13.83 8.16 14.61
N VAL A 100 14.42 7.84 15.77
CA VAL A 100 15.19 6.59 15.97
C VAL A 100 14.28 5.36 15.90
N ALA A 101 13.09 5.45 16.51
CA ALA A 101 12.11 4.37 16.44
C ALA A 101 11.66 4.08 15.00
N ILE A 102 11.45 5.13 14.20
CA ILE A 102 11.14 4.99 12.77
C ILE A 102 12.28 4.31 12.02
N LEU A 103 13.52 4.76 12.22
CA LEU A 103 14.69 4.14 11.55
C LEU A 103 14.86 2.66 11.93
N LEU A 104 14.72 2.32 13.20
CA LEU A 104 14.80 0.93 13.66
C LEU A 104 13.68 0.08 13.07
N THR A 105 12.48 0.62 12.98
CA THR A 105 11.33 -0.06 12.37
C THR A 105 11.55 -0.28 10.86
N LEU A 106 12.10 0.69 10.16
CA LEU A 106 12.47 0.53 8.74
C LEU A 106 13.55 -0.54 8.55
N LEU A 107 14.54 -0.60 9.44
CA LEU A 107 15.57 -1.64 9.41
C LEU A 107 14.98 -3.04 9.61
N VAL A 108 13.96 -3.19 10.46
CA VAL A 108 13.23 -4.46 10.59
C VAL A 108 12.56 -4.83 9.26
N GLY A 109 11.92 -3.88 8.59
CA GLY A 109 11.35 -4.10 7.25
C GLY A 109 12.40 -4.54 6.22
N VAL A 110 13.55 -3.87 6.21
CA VAL A 110 14.69 -4.24 5.35
C VAL A 110 15.19 -5.65 5.66
N ALA A 111 15.34 -6.01 6.93
CA ALA A 111 15.77 -7.34 7.34
C ALA A 111 14.81 -8.44 6.86
N ILE A 112 13.49 -8.19 6.96
CA ILE A 112 12.47 -9.12 6.44
C ILE A 112 12.58 -9.22 4.91
N GLY A 113 12.75 -8.11 4.21
CA GLY A 113 12.94 -8.11 2.75
C GLY A 113 14.19 -8.86 2.32
N LEU A 114 15.31 -8.69 3.03
CA LEU A 114 16.55 -9.44 2.79
C LEU A 114 16.36 -10.94 3.05
N PHE A 115 15.65 -11.31 4.10
CA PHE A 115 15.29 -12.71 4.38
C PHE A 115 14.47 -13.32 3.24
N HIS A 116 13.48 -12.61 2.71
CA HIS A 116 12.73 -13.06 1.54
C HIS A 116 13.62 -13.19 0.31
N GLY A 117 14.42 -12.17 0.01
CA GLY A 117 15.33 -12.18 -1.13
C GLY A 117 16.33 -13.33 -1.07
N PHE A 118 16.90 -13.58 0.11
CA PHE A 118 17.79 -14.72 0.32
C PHE A 118 17.09 -16.07 0.10
N GLY A 119 15.91 -16.26 0.70
CA GLY A 119 15.15 -17.48 0.56
C GLY A 119 14.73 -17.76 -0.89
N ILE A 120 14.29 -16.73 -1.61
CA ILE A 120 13.86 -16.85 -3.01
C ILE A 120 15.04 -17.10 -3.93
N VAL A 121 16.08 -16.24 -3.85
CA VAL A 121 17.17 -16.23 -4.84
C VAL A 121 18.23 -17.29 -4.55
N LYS A 122 18.58 -17.51 -3.28
CA LYS A 122 19.65 -18.46 -2.90
C LYS A 122 19.16 -19.85 -2.56
N MET A 123 17.99 -19.94 -1.94
CA MET A 123 17.42 -21.25 -1.55
C MET A 123 16.42 -21.80 -2.56
N GLY A 124 16.02 -21.02 -3.58
CA GLY A 124 15.07 -21.42 -4.61
C GLY A 124 13.63 -21.60 -4.08
N LEU A 125 13.29 -21.00 -2.96
CA LEU A 125 11.95 -21.09 -2.39
C LEU A 125 10.95 -20.31 -3.23
N PRO A 126 9.75 -20.88 -3.51
CA PRO A 126 8.68 -20.13 -4.16
C PRO A 126 8.29 -18.89 -3.34
N PRO A 127 8.17 -17.70 -3.97
CA PRO A 127 7.87 -16.44 -3.27
C PRO A 127 6.64 -16.52 -2.36
N PHE A 128 5.55 -17.16 -2.82
CA PHE A 128 4.33 -17.26 -2.05
C PHE A 128 4.49 -18.11 -0.78
N ILE A 129 5.36 -19.15 -0.79
CA ILE A 129 5.57 -20.02 0.39
C ILE A 129 6.28 -19.25 1.49
N ILE A 130 7.39 -18.59 1.16
CA ILE A 130 8.17 -17.83 2.15
C ILE A 130 7.38 -16.65 2.72
N THR A 131 6.63 -15.95 1.88
CA THR A 131 5.83 -14.80 2.31
C THR A 131 4.60 -15.22 3.11
N LEU A 132 3.97 -16.36 2.79
CA LEU A 132 2.89 -16.93 3.60
C LEU A 132 3.38 -17.39 4.98
N ALA A 133 4.56 -18.03 5.04
CA ALA A 133 5.19 -18.39 6.31
C ALA A 133 5.51 -17.15 7.15
N THR A 134 6.05 -16.09 6.52
CA THR A 134 6.31 -14.80 7.18
C THR A 134 5.02 -14.15 7.67
N LEU A 135 3.96 -14.16 6.87
CA LEU A 135 2.65 -13.62 7.26
C LEU A 135 2.16 -14.24 8.58
N THR A 136 2.18 -15.57 8.66
CA THR A 136 1.69 -16.29 9.86
C THR A 136 2.62 -16.09 11.05
N SER A 137 3.93 -16.13 10.83
CA SER A 137 4.93 -15.93 11.88
C SER A 137 4.88 -14.52 12.49
N LEU A 138 4.90 -13.48 11.66
CA LEU A 138 4.86 -12.09 12.14
C LEU A 138 3.54 -11.75 12.84
N ARG A 139 2.40 -12.29 12.36
CA ARG A 139 1.14 -12.18 13.08
C ARG A 139 1.21 -12.80 14.46
N GLY A 140 1.71 -14.03 14.55
CA GLY A 140 1.85 -14.74 15.83
C GLY A 140 2.78 -14.00 16.79
N ILE A 141 3.95 -13.57 16.31
CA ILE A 141 4.92 -12.81 17.13
C ILE A 141 4.30 -11.48 17.59
N GLY A 142 3.66 -10.73 16.70
CA GLY A 142 3.00 -9.47 17.05
C GLY A 142 1.93 -9.63 18.12
N LEU A 143 1.10 -10.68 18.03
CA LEU A 143 0.10 -11.00 19.05
C LEU A 143 0.73 -11.39 20.39
N LEU A 144 1.81 -12.16 20.37
CA LEU A 144 2.54 -12.52 21.60
C LEU A 144 3.15 -11.28 22.26
N MET A 145 3.76 -10.38 21.47
CA MET A 145 4.37 -9.15 21.99
C MET A 145 3.37 -8.20 22.63
N THR A 146 2.13 -8.19 22.16
CA THR A 146 1.06 -7.33 22.65
C THR A 146 0.11 -8.03 23.64
N ASN A 147 0.34 -9.32 23.94
CA ASN A 147 -0.61 -10.17 24.66
C ASN A 147 -2.03 -10.13 24.05
N GLY A 148 -2.11 -10.04 22.71
CA GLY A 148 -3.36 -9.96 21.97
C GLY A 148 -4.10 -8.62 22.08
N ASN A 149 -3.54 -7.61 22.73
CA ASN A 149 -4.16 -6.31 22.93
C ASN A 149 -3.72 -5.28 21.87
N SER A 150 -4.55 -4.27 21.67
CA SER A 150 -4.15 -3.10 20.88
C SER A 150 -3.11 -2.28 21.63
N ILE A 151 -2.09 -1.79 20.92
CA ILE A 151 -1.08 -0.91 21.45
C ILE A 151 -1.26 0.50 20.88
N SER A 152 -1.38 1.49 21.77
CA SER A 152 -1.45 2.91 21.38
C SER A 152 -0.08 3.56 21.50
N ILE A 153 0.23 4.48 20.58
CA ILE A 153 1.43 5.30 20.67
C ILE A 153 1.14 6.53 21.49
N ASN A 154 1.76 6.62 22.68
CA ASN A 154 1.59 7.71 23.63
C ASN A 154 2.69 8.78 23.42
N ASN A 155 2.65 9.45 22.25
CA ASN A 155 3.57 10.52 21.93
C ASN A 155 2.83 11.61 21.14
N ASP A 156 2.72 12.79 21.71
CA ASP A 156 1.93 13.89 21.16
C ASP A 156 2.44 14.34 19.80
N ALA A 157 3.76 14.49 19.64
CA ALA A 157 4.34 14.91 18.38
C ALA A 157 4.09 13.92 17.24
N PHE A 158 4.14 12.61 17.51
CA PHE A 158 3.81 11.56 16.54
C PHE A 158 2.33 11.58 16.17
N GLN A 159 1.45 11.71 17.17
CA GLN A 159 0.01 11.81 16.95
C GLN A 159 -0.36 13.08 16.18
N GLU A 160 0.24 14.21 16.54
CA GLU A 160 0.01 15.49 15.88
C GLU A 160 0.44 15.43 14.42
N PHE A 161 1.63 14.88 14.10
CA PHE A 161 2.06 14.69 12.73
C PHE A 161 1.06 13.87 11.90
N SER A 162 0.51 12.80 12.47
CA SER A 162 -0.44 11.92 11.78
C SER A 162 -1.81 12.56 11.55
N ARG A 163 -2.22 13.49 12.42
CA ARG A 163 -3.51 14.18 12.37
C ARG A 163 -3.46 15.49 11.58
N ASN A 164 -2.30 16.13 11.53
CA ASN A 164 -2.14 17.42 10.87
C ASN A 164 -2.19 17.33 9.35
N SER A 165 -2.42 18.49 8.76
CA SER A 165 -2.46 18.71 7.31
C SER A 165 -1.51 19.84 6.96
N PHE A 166 -0.77 19.68 5.89
CA PHE A 166 0.06 20.73 5.29
C PHE A 166 -0.61 21.19 3.98
N LEU A 167 -0.81 22.47 3.82
CA LEU A 167 -1.55 23.09 2.69
C LEU A 167 -2.97 22.50 2.51
N GLY A 168 -3.65 22.17 3.61
CA GLY A 168 -5.00 21.59 3.57
C GLY A 168 -5.05 20.10 3.18
N VAL A 169 -3.91 19.47 2.95
CA VAL A 169 -3.79 18.03 2.60
C VAL A 169 -3.12 17.28 3.74
N PRO A 170 -3.64 16.09 4.16
CA PRO A 170 -3.04 15.31 5.24
C PRO A 170 -1.55 15.02 5.04
N ASN A 171 -0.76 15.10 6.10
CA ASN A 171 0.69 14.85 6.04
C ASN A 171 1.05 13.49 5.44
N LEU A 172 0.22 12.48 5.66
CA LEU A 172 0.42 11.14 5.07
C LEU A 172 0.38 11.14 3.54
N PHE A 173 -0.39 12.04 2.93
CA PHE A 173 -0.41 12.17 1.46
C PHE A 173 0.94 12.63 0.90
N TRP A 174 1.61 13.56 1.58
CA TRP A 174 2.95 14.02 1.20
C TRP A 174 3.99 12.91 1.30
N MET A 175 3.81 11.96 2.24
CA MET A 175 4.65 10.77 2.33
C MET A 175 4.51 9.85 1.11
N VAL A 176 3.31 9.79 0.49
CA VAL A 176 3.13 9.05 -0.78
C VAL A 176 4.00 9.64 -1.89
N LEU A 177 4.04 10.97 -2.00
CA LEU A 177 4.88 11.64 -3.00
C LEU A 177 6.37 11.44 -2.71
N LEU A 178 6.76 11.52 -1.42
CA LEU A 178 8.14 11.29 -0.99
C LEU A 178 8.65 9.87 -1.33
N VAL A 179 7.79 8.88 -1.27
CA VAL A 179 8.15 7.48 -1.60
C VAL A 179 7.88 7.18 -3.08
N GLY A 180 6.76 7.64 -3.61
CA GLY A 180 6.30 7.31 -4.96
C GLY A 180 7.13 7.95 -6.06
N ILE A 181 7.56 9.21 -5.90
CA ILE A 181 8.36 9.89 -6.91
C ILE A 181 9.73 9.22 -7.08
N PRO A 182 10.53 8.97 -6.03
CA PRO A 182 11.78 8.24 -6.17
C PRO A 182 11.59 6.82 -6.74
N ALA A 183 10.53 6.12 -6.32
CA ALA A 183 10.21 4.79 -6.84
C ALA A 183 9.91 4.83 -8.35
N TYR A 184 9.11 5.80 -8.78
CA TYR A 184 8.80 6.01 -10.20
C TYR A 184 10.06 6.33 -11.00
N VAL A 185 10.89 7.28 -10.52
CA VAL A 185 12.15 7.64 -11.18
C VAL A 185 13.09 6.43 -11.29
N PHE A 186 13.20 5.65 -10.21
CA PHE A 186 14.00 4.44 -10.20
C PHE A 186 13.50 3.43 -11.24
N LEU A 187 12.21 3.13 -11.28
CA LEU A 187 11.62 2.20 -12.24
C LEU A 187 11.74 2.68 -13.69
N HIS A 188 11.63 4.00 -13.92
CA HIS A 188 11.71 4.56 -15.26
C HIS A 188 13.14 4.59 -15.83
N HIS A 189 14.15 4.77 -14.96
CA HIS A 189 15.55 4.85 -15.37
C HIS A 189 16.31 3.53 -15.24
N SER A 190 15.79 2.54 -14.50
CA SER A 190 16.39 1.21 -14.44
C SER A 190 16.00 0.40 -15.69
N ARG A 191 16.99 -0.16 -16.32
CA ARG A 191 16.80 -1.12 -17.41
C ARG A 191 16.56 -2.50 -16.78
N TRP A 192 15.31 -2.87 -16.66
CA TRP A 192 14.87 -4.22 -16.26
C TRP A 192 14.58 -5.03 -17.51
#